data_8981ba296d0a8072a4febaa36fce2593
#
_entry.id   8981ba296d0a8072a4febaa36fce2593
#
_cell.length_a   1.000
_cell.length_b   1.000
_cell.length_c   1.000
_cell.angle_alpha   90.00
_cell.angle_beta   90.00
_cell.angle_gamma   90.00
#
_symmetry.space_group_name_H-M   'P 1'
#
loop_
_entity.id
_entity.type
_entity.pdbx_description
1 polymer ?
#
loop_
_entity_poly.entity_id
_entity_poly.type
_entity_poly.pdbx_seq_one_letter_code
_entity_poly.pdbx_strand_id
1 'polypeptide(L)'
;MVCRYVLPATLLLGLEPATQALAESTDVSAMALSPIQTPVMEAAAAASRCQGGFLSRFAHQYVLDAHPSADGTTAPARRAMDAPLSSPPFPSAEWQLGGVPAPIGIPDGNAQYPLERALRCTDVGQWMQRHRIEVFGWVTPSLNLSTSDRSNYPLSYNTRPNRLELNQAVINITRVEDTVQTDHLDWGFNISNLYGYDYHYTMAKGVFSNQLLNHPAPGQPINGQAYGDDPMLFYGDLYIPWLAQGMVIRAGRYLSLPDIEAQFSPQNYLMSHSILYTADPYTQTGILTTTRLSKQWTVQFGVNASNDVAPWNQAARPSLQACVRWVSSSNNDMFYPCINNWNRSDYNYNNVQMYVATWGHRFNDRWHMLTEAYRMYGRQISGYGPDGEPGIAGSSPYPGRAAEFGAVNYLNFAMDDHNLISIRNEFYNDEKGQRTGYATRYSSHTIGLTHYLSQDIELQPELRYEHSYDANAYNRGRTNWQAVLLLDAIVHY
;
A
#
# COMPACT_ATOMS: atom_id res chain seq x y z
N MET A 1 -10.12 -35.50 -37.86
CA MET A 1 -8.83 -36.13 -37.57
C MET A 1 -8.51 -35.85 -36.08
N VAL A 2 -8.74 -36.84 -35.24
CA VAL A 2 -8.70 -36.75 -33.78
C VAL A 2 -7.32 -37.18 -33.32
N CYS A 3 -6.63 -36.39 -32.53
CA CYS A 3 -5.44 -36.82 -31.81
C CYS A 3 -5.64 -36.55 -30.30
N ARG A 4 -5.95 -37.62 -29.58
CA ARG A 4 -5.96 -37.70 -28.11
C ARG A 4 -4.51 -37.90 -27.65
N TYR A 5 -4.08 -37.14 -26.64
CA TYR A 5 -2.96 -37.54 -25.81
C TYR A 5 -3.43 -37.78 -24.37
N VAL A 6 -3.17 -39.00 -23.92
CA VAL A 6 -3.44 -39.56 -22.61
C VAL A 6 -2.24 -39.26 -21.72
N LEU A 7 -2.50 -38.74 -20.54
CA LEU A 7 -1.53 -38.73 -19.42
C LEU A 7 -1.59 -40.10 -18.67
N PRO A 8 -0.49 -40.64 -18.22
CA PRO A 8 -0.52 -41.67 -17.19
C PRO A 8 -0.27 -41.03 -15.79
N ALA A 9 -1.22 -41.28 -14.92
CA ALA A 9 -1.00 -41.24 -13.48
C ALA A 9 -0.23 -42.51 -13.06
N THR A 10 0.72 -42.37 -12.17
CA THR A 10 0.99 -43.32 -11.07
C THR A 10 2.31 -42.96 -10.38
N LEU A 11 2.26 -42.60 -9.13
CA LEU A 11 3.19 -43.14 -8.12
C LEU A 11 2.52 -42.99 -6.74
N LEU A 12 2.16 -44.15 -6.22
CA LEU A 12 1.69 -44.41 -4.87
C LEU A 12 2.85 -44.94 -4.01
N LEU A 13 2.77 -44.61 -2.71
CA LEU A 13 3.25 -45.42 -1.56
C LEU A 13 4.71 -45.28 -1.10
N GLY A 14 4.80 -44.91 0.18
CA GLY A 14 5.93 -45.12 1.07
C GLY A 14 5.63 -44.57 2.47
N LEU A 15 4.67 -45.20 3.17
CA LEU A 15 4.51 -45.07 4.62
C LEU A 15 5.36 -46.15 5.30
N GLU A 16 6.25 -45.73 6.19
CA GLU A 16 6.57 -46.56 7.37
C GLU A 16 7.00 -45.66 8.55
N PRO A 17 6.66 -46.04 9.80
CA PRO A 17 6.84 -45.20 10.99
C PRO A 17 8.15 -45.55 11.72
N ALA A 18 8.89 -44.54 12.14
CA ALA A 18 9.97 -44.71 13.10
C ALA A 18 9.58 -44.10 14.44
N THR A 19 9.16 -44.95 15.35
CA THR A 19 9.18 -44.74 16.80
C THR A 19 10.59 -44.93 17.32
N GLN A 20 11.07 -43.98 18.16
CA GLN A 20 12.08 -44.12 19.26
C GLN A 20 12.73 -42.73 19.43
N ALA A 21 13.04 -42.17 20.58
CA ALA A 21 12.98 -42.57 21.96
C ALA A 21 13.12 -41.29 22.79
N LEU A 22 12.51 -41.29 23.94
CA LEU A 22 12.68 -40.29 25.00
C LEU A 22 14.15 -40.25 25.44
N ALA A 23 14.70 -39.05 25.51
CA ALA A 23 15.80 -38.74 26.42
C ALA A 23 15.51 -37.36 27.05
N GLU A 24 15.14 -37.39 28.31
CA GLU A 24 15.15 -36.28 29.22
C GLU A 24 16.56 -35.69 29.31
N SER A 25 16.68 -34.40 29.08
CA SER A 25 17.74 -33.62 29.70
C SER A 25 17.13 -32.35 30.24
N THR A 26 16.91 -32.39 31.55
CA THR A 26 16.70 -31.23 32.39
C THR A 26 17.96 -30.37 32.36
N ASP A 27 17.88 -29.24 31.62
CA ASP A 27 18.81 -28.14 31.83
C ASP A 27 18.01 -26.89 32.14
N VAL A 28 17.88 -26.64 33.44
CA VAL A 28 17.34 -25.42 34.00
C VAL A 28 18.45 -24.38 33.92
N SER A 29 18.65 -23.80 32.74
CA SER A 29 19.49 -22.62 32.61
C SER A 29 18.67 -21.37 32.94
N ALA A 30 19.14 -20.69 33.95
CA ALA A 30 18.59 -19.49 34.56
C ALA A 30 18.03 -18.50 33.53
N MET A 31 16.73 -18.26 33.58
CA MET A 31 16.13 -17.03 33.11
C MET A 31 16.78 -15.87 33.87
N ALA A 32 17.70 -15.17 33.21
CA ALA A 32 18.16 -13.87 33.68
C ALA A 32 16.95 -12.94 33.65
N LEU A 33 16.40 -12.64 34.82
CA LEU A 33 15.41 -11.59 35.02
C LEU A 33 16.06 -10.30 34.53
N SER A 34 15.51 -9.72 33.48
CA SER A 34 15.83 -8.35 33.09
C SER A 34 15.66 -7.44 34.30
N PRO A 35 16.61 -6.53 34.59
CA PRO A 35 16.49 -5.65 35.75
C PRO A 35 15.19 -4.87 35.63
N ILE A 36 14.35 -4.99 36.65
CA ILE A 36 13.14 -4.18 36.82
C ILE A 36 13.61 -2.72 36.84
N GLN A 37 13.42 -2.01 35.75
CA GLN A 37 13.64 -0.56 35.72
C GLN A 37 12.68 0.06 36.72
N THR A 38 13.22 0.73 37.72
CA THR A 38 12.41 1.34 38.76
C THR A 38 11.55 2.45 38.17
N PRO A 39 10.27 2.59 38.56
CA PRO A 39 9.36 3.62 38.05
C PRO A 39 9.89 5.05 38.17
N VAL A 40 10.86 5.27 39.03
CA VAL A 40 11.52 6.56 39.25
C VAL A 40 12.46 6.95 38.10
N MET A 41 13.15 5.99 37.45
CA MET A 41 14.01 6.25 36.29
C MET A 41 13.17 6.54 35.03
N GLU A 42 12.06 5.84 34.86
CA GLU A 42 11.13 6.11 33.76
C GLU A 42 10.46 7.48 33.91
N ALA A 43 10.06 7.87 35.09
CA ALA A 43 9.47 9.18 35.37
C ALA A 43 10.50 10.32 35.15
N ALA A 44 11.77 10.13 35.52
CA ALA A 44 12.82 11.11 35.30
C ALA A 44 13.18 11.25 33.81
N ALA A 45 13.23 10.15 33.06
CA ALA A 45 13.43 10.14 31.62
C ALA A 45 12.23 10.76 30.86
N ALA A 46 11.01 10.50 31.32
CA ALA A 46 9.81 11.13 30.79
C ALA A 46 9.77 12.65 31.06
N ALA A 47 10.17 13.09 32.24
CA ALA A 47 10.25 14.50 32.60
C ALA A 47 11.30 15.26 31.78
N SER A 48 12.44 14.66 31.48
CA SER A 48 13.47 15.28 30.62
C SER A 48 12.99 15.44 29.16
N ARG A 49 12.20 14.52 28.65
CA ARG A 49 11.63 14.57 27.29
C ARG A 49 10.59 15.68 27.10
N CYS A 50 10.00 16.18 28.17
CA CYS A 50 8.96 17.21 28.14
C CYS A 50 9.48 18.64 28.39
N GLN A 51 10.78 18.87 28.37
CA GLN A 51 11.35 20.22 28.54
C GLN A 51 11.22 21.06 27.25
N GLY A 52 11.00 22.37 27.43
CA GLY A 52 10.90 23.32 26.32
C GLY A 52 9.50 23.46 25.70
N GLY A 53 9.37 24.35 24.73
CA GLY A 53 8.14 24.56 23.97
C GLY A 53 7.87 23.44 22.96
N PHE A 54 6.64 23.36 22.45
CA PHE A 54 6.22 22.28 21.52
C PHE A 54 7.14 22.15 20.30
N LEU A 55 7.44 23.26 19.61
CA LEU A 55 8.32 23.23 18.42
C LEU A 55 9.75 22.76 18.74
N SER A 56 10.26 23.15 19.93
CA SER A 56 11.58 22.70 20.37
C SER A 56 11.58 21.19 20.63
N ARG A 57 10.55 20.67 21.28
CA ARG A 57 10.39 19.23 21.52
C ARG A 57 10.26 18.46 20.21
N PHE A 58 9.43 18.95 19.29
CA PHE A 58 9.23 18.34 17.99
C PHE A 58 10.56 18.23 17.21
N ALA A 59 11.30 19.34 17.06
CA ALA A 59 12.59 19.34 16.38
C ALA A 59 13.63 18.43 17.09
N HIS A 60 13.58 18.36 18.41
CA HIS A 60 14.52 17.55 19.19
C HIS A 60 14.32 16.03 18.98
N GLN A 61 13.12 15.57 18.57
CA GLN A 61 12.89 14.16 18.29
C GLN A 61 13.79 13.67 17.13
N TYR A 62 13.91 14.44 16.06
CA TYR A 62 14.80 14.08 14.94
C TYR A 62 16.27 13.99 15.36
N VAL A 63 16.73 14.82 16.30
CA VAL A 63 18.08 14.74 16.83
C VAL A 63 18.27 13.47 17.67
N LEU A 64 17.29 13.09 18.47
CA LEU A 64 17.33 11.87 19.26
C LEU A 64 17.36 10.62 18.38
N ASP A 65 16.59 10.61 17.30
CA ASP A 65 16.55 9.48 16.38
C ASP A 65 17.80 9.36 15.49
N ALA A 66 18.44 10.50 15.17
CA ALA A 66 19.72 10.50 14.47
C ALA A 66 20.90 10.05 15.36
N HIS A 67 20.74 10.16 16.68
CA HIS A 67 21.77 9.79 17.67
C HIS A 67 21.14 8.91 18.76
N PRO A 68 20.80 7.63 18.44
CA PRO A 68 20.24 6.73 19.44
C PRO A 68 21.23 6.59 20.59
N SER A 69 20.76 6.89 21.81
CA SER A 69 21.58 6.72 22.98
C SER A 69 21.97 5.27 23.18
N ALA A 70 23.21 5.02 23.57
CA ALA A 70 23.77 3.68 23.83
C ALA A 70 23.04 2.91 24.97
N ASP A 71 22.01 3.48 25.57
CA ASP A 71 21.27 2.94 26.69
C ASP A 71 20.24 1.85 26.35
N GLY A 72 20.42 1.18 25.22
CA GLY A 72 19.70 -0.08 24.93
C GLY A 72 18.17 0.02 24.76
N THR A 73 17.60 1.20 24.72
CA THR A 73 16.23 1.37 24.19
C THR A 73 16.33 1.30 22.67
N THR A 74 16.23 0.08 22.16
CA THR A 74 15.97 -0.15 20.74
C THR A 74 14.81 0.74 20.33
N ALA A 75 15.03 1.60 19.34
CA ALA A 75 13.93 2.29 18.69
C ALA A 75 12.84 1.24 18.38
N PRO A 76 11.57 1.49 18.67
CA PRO A 76 10.54 0.52 18.38
C PRO A 76 10.67 0.14 16.92
N ALA A 77 10.80 -1.17 16.68
CA ALA A 77 10.94 -1.70 15.35
C ALA A 77 9.79 -1.16 14.50
N ARG A 78 10.11 -0.57 13.35
CA ARG A 78 9.08 -0.18 12.39
C ARG A 78 8.23 -1.42 12.13
N ARG A 79 6.96 -1.35 12.53
CA ARG A 79 5.95 -2.37 12.32
C ARG A 79 6.37 -3.77 12.74
N ALA A 80 6.10 -4.12 13.96
CA ALA A 80 6.06 -5.51 14.37
C ALA A 80 4.75 -6.15 13.86
N MET A 81 4.69 -6.54 12.59
CA MET A 81 3.57 -7.33 12.10
C MET A 81 4.02 -8.79 11.91
N ASP A 82 3.21 -9.73 12.42
CA ASP A 82 3.46 -11.18 12.28
C ASP A 82 3.05 -11.75 10.91
N ALA A 83 2.84 -10.92 9.90
CA ALA A 83 2.63 -11.42 8.56
C ALA A 83 3.92 -12.00 7.99
N PRO A 84 3.88 -12.88 7.00
CA PRO A 84 5.07 -13.52 6.43
C PRO A 84 6.17 -12.55 6.05
N LEU A 85 5.84 -11.30 5.92
CA LEU A 85 6.63 -10.31 5.24
C LEU A 85 6.77 -9.02 6.02
N SER A 86 6.19 -8.94 7.21
CA SER A 86 6.18 -7.73 8.02
C SER A 86 7.23 -7.73 9.12
N SER A 87 8.41 -8.20 8.80
CA SER A 87 9.57 -7.84 9.61
C SER A 87 10.11 -6.51 9.11
N PRO A 88 10.43 -5.55 9.97
CA PRO A 88 11.20 -4.40 9.56
C PRO A 88 12.48 -4.86 8.84
N PRO A 89 12.96 -4.16 7.83
CA PRO A 89 12.51 -2.87 7.32
C PRO A 89 11.40 -2.93 6.24
N PHE A 90 10.77 -4.05 6.02
CA PHE A 90 9.86 -4.26 4.90
C PHE A 90 8.58 -3.44 5.03
N PRO A 91 8.18 -2.67 4.02
CA PRO A 91 6.85 -2.09 3.94
C PRO A 91 5.81 -3.21 3.83
N SER A 92 4.57 -2.95 4.16
CA SER A 92 3.57 -4.00 4.35
C SER A 92 2.15 -3.57 4.01
N ALA A 93 2.00 -2.75 2.95
CA ALA A 93 0.69 -2.30 2.51
C ALA A 93 -0.26 -3.45 2.19
N GLU A 94 0.26 -4.44 1.53
CA GLU A 94 -0.43 -5.66 1.10
C GLU A 94 -0.92 -6.53 2.26
N TRP A 95 -0.34 -6.36 3.44
CA TRP A 95 -0.67 -7.15 4.62
C TRP A 95 -1.88 -6.64 5.36
N GLN A 96 -2.21 -5.40 5.13
CA GLN A 96 -3.25 -4.70 5.86
C GLN A 96 -4.66 -5.07 5.42
N LEU A 97 -4.81 -6.15 4.65
CA LEU A 97 -6.13 -6.69 4.26
C LEU A 97 -7.07 -5.59 3.78
N GLY A 98 -6.67 -4.86 2.71
CA GLY A 98 -7.47 -3.78 2.18
C GLY A 98 -7.54 -2.55 3.08
N GLY A 99 -6.41 -2.21 3.71
CA GLY A 99 -6.29 -1.04 4.57
C GLY A 99 -6.79 -1.25 6.00
N VAL A 100 -7.02 -2.48 6.44
CA VAL A 100 -7.15 -2.77 7.88
C VAL A 100 -5.77 -2.56 8.51
N PRO A 101 -5.62 -1.66 9.50
CA PRO A 101 -4.31 -1.27 10.04
C PRO A 101 -3.52 -2.42 10.66
N ALA A 102 -4.22 -3.40 11.20
CA ALA A 102 -3.61 -4.62 11.73
C ALA A 102 -4.47 -5.84 11.38
N PRO A 103 -3.88 -7.01 11.09
CA PRO A 103 -4.63 -8.25 10.97
C PRO A 103 -5.37 -8.57 12.28
N ILE A 104 -6.59 -9.10 12.17
CA ILE A 104 -7.41 -9.46 13.33
C ILE A 104 -6.66 -10.41 14.27
N GLY A 105 -6.57 -10.06 15.54
CA GLY A 105 -5.89 -10.81 16.59
C GLY A 105 -4.37 -10.59 16.65
N ILE A 106 -3.86 -9.56 15.99
CA ILE A 106 -2.45 -9.12 16.06
C ILE A 106 -2.42 -7.71 16.64
N PRO A 107 -1.56 -7.43 17.63
CA PRO A 107 -1.43 -6.09 18.21
C PRO A 107 -1.04 -5.07 17.14
N ASP A 108 -1.57 -3.86 17.30
CA ASP A 108 -1.07 -2.73 16.53
C ASP A 108 0.38 -2.43 16.93
N GLY A 109 1.27 -2.36 15.95
CA GLY A 109 2.70 -2.12 16.13
C GLY A 109 3.18 -0.85 15.48
N ASN A 110 2.31 0.15 15.29
CA ASN A 110 2.70 1.40 14.64
C ASN A 110 3.84 2.11 15.37
N ALA A 111 4.81 2.58 14.60
CA ALA A 111 5.89 3.41 15.10
C ALA A 111 5.32 4.76 15.54
N GLN A 112 5.84 5.28 16.64
CA GLN A 112 5.47 6.60 17.12
C GLN A 112 6.39 7.64 16.50
N TYR A 113 5.80 8.56 15.76
CA TYR A 113 6.52 9.60 15.03
C TYR A 113 6.70 10.89 15.85
N PRO A 114 7.56 11.82 15.39
CA PRO A 114 7.93 13.01 16.16
C PRO A 114 6.76 13.87 16.64
N LEU A 115 5.71 14.03 15.81
CA LEU A 115 4.53 14.81 16.19
C LEU A 115 3.82 14.22 17.40
N GLU A 116 3.56 12.92 17.36
CA GLU A 116 2.89 12.22 18.45
C GLU A 116 3.72 12.27 19.75
N ARG A 117 5.03 12.00 19.63
CA ARG A 117 5.94 12.07 20.77
C ARG A 117 6.00 13.48 21.39
N ALA A 118 6.01 14.53 20.56
CA ALA A 118 5.98 15.92 21.04
C ALA A 118 4.64 16.31 21.68
N LEU A 119 3.53 15.78 21.17
CA LEU A 119 2.18 16.00 21.70
C LEU A 119 1.97 15.36 23.05
N ARG A 120 2.57 14.21 23.36
CA ARG A 120 2.43 13.49 24.64
C ARG A 120 2.68 14.36 25.87
N CYS A 121 3.51 15.39 25.73
CA CYS A 121 3.81 16.33 26.79
C CYS A 121 2.75 17.44 26.95
N THR A 122 1.62 17.35 26.27
CA THR A 122 0.51 18.30 26.33
C THR A 122 -0.76 17.63 26.87
N ASP A 123 -1.68 18.42 27.41
CA ASP A 123 -2.98 17.91 27.87
C ASP A 123 -3.76 17.24 26.71
N VAL A 124 -3.66 17.80 25.51
CA VAL A 124 -4.28 17.25 24.29
C VAL A 124 -3.68 15.89 23.96
N GLY A 125 -2.35 15.77 23.93
CA GLY A 125 -1.68 14.50 23.65
C GLY A 125 -1.97 13.43 24.70
N GLN A 126 -2.05 13.82 25.97
CA GLN A 126 -2.47 12.89 27.04
C GLN A 126 -3.93 12.45 26.90
N TRP A 127 -4.82 13.34 26.45
CA TRP A 127 -6.19 13.00 26.13
C TRP A 127 -6.24 12.02 24.95
N MET A 128 -5.50 12.31 23.88
CA MET A 128 -5.40 11.44 22.70
C MET A 128 -4.91 10.04 23.08
N GLN A 129 -3.85 9.95 23.87
CA GLN A 129 -3.30 8.67 24.35
C GLN A 129 -4.34 7.86 25.15
N ARG A 130 -5.09 8.51 26.05
CA ARG A 130 -6.16 7.85 26.83
C ARG A 130 -7.28 7.31 25.96
N HIS A 131 -7.52 7.91 24.77
CA HIS A 131 -8.56 7.50 23.84
C HIS A 131 -8.01 6.70 22.65
N ARG A 132 -6.71 6.36 22.67
CA ARG A 132 -6.04 5.62 21.61
C ARG A 132 -6.13 6.34 20.26
N ILE A 133 -6.08 7.67 20.28
CA ILE A 133 -6.05 8.49 19.07
C ILE A 133 -4.60 8.84 18.74
N GLU A 134 -4.18 8.55 17.52
CA GLU A 134 -2.86 8.83 17.00
C GLU A 134 -2.95 9.91 15.93
N VAL A 135 -1.95 10.79 15.87
CA VAL A 135 -1.81 11.81 14.83
C VAL A 135 -0.39 11.80 14.33
N PHE A 136 -0.21 11.45 13.08
CA PHE A 136 1.09 11.33 12.44
C PHE A 136 0.98 11.63 10.95
N GLY A 137 2.11 11.82 10.31
CA GLY A 137 2.14 12.06 8.88
C GLY A 137 3.53 11.97 8.30
N TRP A 138 3.66 12.33 7.05
CA TRP A 138 4.92 12.40 6.34
C TRP A 138 4.89 13.45 5.24
N VAL A 139 6.08 13.83 4.80
CA VAL A 139 6.30 14.67 3.63
C VAL A 139 7.25 13.93 2.69
N THR A 140 6.90 13.85 1.40
CA THR A 140 7.71 13.15 0.38
C THR A 140 8.06 14.11 -0.76
N PRO A 141 9.15 14.89 -0.65
CA PRO A 141 9.75 15.53 -1.82
C PRO A 141 10.49 14.51 -2.68
N SER A 142 10.46 14.69 -3.99
CA SER A 142 11.14 13.81 -4.94
C SER A 142 11.80 14.56 -6.07
N LEU A 143 12.80 13.91 -6.68
CA LEU A 143 13.48 14.35 -7.89
C LEU A 143 13.48 13.22 -8.89
N ASN A 144 13.12 13.50 -10.14
CA ASN A 144 13.32 12.56 -11.24
C ASN A 144 14.17 13.15 -12.35
N LEU A 145 15.02 12.30 -12.96
CA LEU A 145 15.79 12.58 -14.16
C LEU A 145 15.43 11.54 -15.20
N SER A 146 14.84 11.96 -16.30
CA SER A 146 14.28 11.11 -17.33
C SER A 146 14.91 11.35 -18.70
N THR A 147 14.96 10.30 -19.50
CA THR A 147 15.25 10.39 -20.95
C THR A 147 14.09 11.01 -21.73
N SER A 148 12.89 11.05 -21.17
CA SER A 148 11.74 11.77 -21.70
C SER A 148 11.85 13.25 -21.38
N ASP A 149 11.39 14.13 -22.28
CA ASP A 149 11.38 15.59 -22.10
C ASP A 149 9.96 16.16 -21.91
N ARG A 150 8.90 15.37 -22.20
CA ARG A 150 7.52 15.82 -22.15
C ARG A 150 6.66 15.12 -21.11
N SER A 151 6.83 13.81 -20.96
CA SER A 151 6.03 13.01 -20.03
C SER A 151 6.71 11.70 -19.72
N ASN A 152 6.67 11.28 -18.46
CA ASN A 152 7.08 9.95 -18.02
C ASN A 152 5.92 8.94 -18.03
N TYR A 153 4.72 9.38 -18.39
CA TYR A 153 3.56 8.48 -18.44
C TYR A 153 3.85 7.26 -19.34
N PRO A 154 3.44 6.03 -19.00
CA PRO A 154 2.49 5.64 -17.94
C PRO A 154 3.07 5.45 -16.52
N LEU A 155 4.25 5.96 -16.21
CA LEU A 155 4.75 6.04 -14.84
C LEU A 155 3.83 6.96 -14.02
N SER A 156 3.18 6.44 -12.98
CA SER A 156 2.39 7.26 -12.05
C SER A 156 3.26 7.96 -11.01
N TYR A 157 2.70 8.97 -10.38
CA TYR A 157 3.26 9.81 -9.33
C TYR A 157 4.40 10.75 -9.78
N ASN A 158 5.22 10.38 -10.75
CA ASN A 158 6.27 11.23 -11.31
C ASN A 158 6.11 11.41 -12.83
N THR A 159 4.91 11.72 -13.30
CA THR A 159 4.62 11.86 -14.73
C THR A 159 5.30 13.03 -15.40
N ARG A 160 5.69 14.06 -14.65
CA ARG A 160 6.41 15.23 -15.18
C ARG A 160 7.92 14.98 -15.14
N PRO A 161 8.62 14.92 -16.29
CA PRO A 161 10.03 14.59 -16.32
C PRO A 161 10.92 15.73 -15.83
N ASN A 162 12.08 15.36 -15.31
CA ASN A 162 13.19 16.26 -14.98
C ASN A 162 12.81 17.38 -13.99
N ARG A 163 12.16 16.98 -12.87
CA ARG A 163 11.63 17.94 -11.87
C ARG A 163 11.89 17.50 -10.44
N LEU A 164 11.95 18.52 -9.59
CA LEU A 164 11.76 18.39 -8.16
C LEU A 164 10.27 18.65 -7.86
N GLU A 165 9.63 17.76 -7.12
CA GLU A 165 8.21 17.81 -6.80
C GLU A 165 7.97 17.49 -5.32
N LEU A 166 6.88 18.00 -4.77
CA LEU A 166 6.29 17.52 -3.54
C LEU A 166 5.23 16.49 -3.92
N ASN A 167 5.54 15.21 -3.78
CA ASN A 167 4.58 14.14 -4.07
C ASN A 167 3.47 14.12 -3.05
N GLN A 168 3.84 14.00 -1.78
CA GLN A 168 2.89 13.86 -0.69
C GLN A 168 3.27 14.70 0.52
N ALA A 169 2.28 15.31 1.13
CA ALA A 169 2.26 15.77 2.51
C ALA A 169 0.96 15.22 3.11
N VAL A 170 1.07 14.23 3.96
CA VAL A 170 -0.09 13.48 4.48
C VAL A 170 -0.20 13.65 5.98
N ILE A 171 -1.41 13.91 6.44
CA ILE A 171 -1.76 13.84 7.86
C ILE A 171 -2.78 12.74 8.08
N ASN A 172 -2.53 11.92 9.09
CA ASN A 172 -3.44 10.88 9.55
C ASN A 172 -3.93 11.19 10.95
N ILE A 173 -5.21 10.97 11.18
CA ILE A 173 -5.83 10.94 12.51
C ILE A 173 -6.55 9.60 12.60
N THR A 174 -6.09 8.74 13.48
CA THR A 174 -6.59 7.36 13.56
C THR A 174 -6.85 6.93 14.99
N ARG A 175 -7.78 6.02 15.14
CA ARG A 175 -7.95 5.18 16.30
C ARG A 175 -8.08 3.75 15.83
N VAL A 176 -7.11 2.93 16.14
CA VAL A 176 -7.14 1.51 15.75
C VAL A 176 -7.96 0.73 16.78
N GLU A 177 -8.87 -0.10 16.30
CA GLU A 177 -9.62 -1.02 17.14
C GLU A 177 -8.70 -2.12 17.70
N ASP A 178 -8.93 -2.51 18.97
CA ASP A 178 -8.22 -3.61 19.59
C ASP A 178 -8.80 -4.95 19.15
N THR A 179 -8.17 -5.55 18.15
CA THR A 179 -8.58 -6.85 17.62
C THR A 179 -7.93 -8.04 18.34
N VAL A 180 -7.11 -7.80 19.35
CA VAL A 180 -6.48 -8.86 20.19
C VAL A 180 -7.43 -9.32 21.28
N GLN A 181 -8.19 -8.40 21.87
CA GLN A 181 -9.18 -8.74 22.88
C GLN A 181 -10.35 -9.55 22.26
N THR A 182 -11.03 -10.34 23.09
CA THR A 182 -12.09 -11.26 22.66
C THR A 182 -13.40 -11.11 23.41
N ASP A 183 -13.53 -10.11 24.27
CA ASP A 183 -14.60 -10.00 25.27
C ASP A 183 -15.57 -8.83 25.06
N HIS A 184 -15.23 -7.85 24.23
CA HIS A 184 -16.11 -6.70 23.97
C HIS A 184 -16.03 -6.17 22.55
N LEU A 185 -17.07 -5.42 22.14
CA LEU A 185 -17.04 -4.63 20.90
C LEU A 185 -16.01 -3.52 21.04
N ASP A 186 -15.23 -3.31 19.99
CA ASP A 186 -14.41 -2.10 19.88
C ASP A 186 -14.66 -1.41 18.53
N TRP A 187 -14.23 -0.17 18.43
CA TRP A 187 -14.41 0.63 17.24
C TRP A 187 -13.14 1.37 16.87
N GLY A 188 -12.99 1.66 15.60
CA GLY A 188 -11.88 2.42 15.07
C GLY A 188 -12.35 3.46 14.06
N PHE A 189 -11.45 4.31 13.64
CA PHE A 189 -11.62 5.19 12.50
C PHE A 189 -10.27 5.60 11.92
N ASN A 190 -10.29 6.01 10.67
CA ASN A 190 -9.15 6.66 10.02
C ASN A 190 -9.64 7.86 9.21
N ILE A 191 -8.91 8.97 9.34
CA ILE A 191 -9.03 10.16 8.49
C ILE A 191 -7.63 10.47 7.98
N SER A 192 -7.43 10.38 6.67
CA SER A 192 -6.15 10.68 6.01
C SER A 192 -6.37 11.72 4.93
N ASN A 193 -5.68 12.84 5.04
CA ASN A 193 -5.67 13.86 4.01
C ASN A 193 -4.31 13.93 3.35
N LEU A 194 -4.30 13.88 2.03
CA LEU A 194 -3.11 14.00 1.19
C LEU A 194 -3.14 15.36 0.49
N TYR A 195 -2.08 16.13 0.67
CA TYR A 195 -1.76 17.29 -0.15
C TYR A 195 -0.52 17.01 -0.97
N GLY A 196 -0.51 17.31 -2.25
CA GLY A 196 0.68 17.09 -3.09
C GLY A 196 0.34 16.86 -4.55
N TYR A 197 1.36 16.50 -5.32
CA TYR A 197 1.17 16.15 -6.74
C TYR A 197 0.35 14.87 -6.90
N ASP A 198 0.53 13.90 -5.99
CA ASP A 198 -0.07 12.57 -6.07
C ASP A 198 -1.58 12.55 -5.88
N TYR A 199 -2.20 13.69 -5.44
CA TYR A 199 -3.66 13.79 -5.39
C TYR A 199 -4.34 13.49 -6.73
N HIS A 200 -3.62 13.65 -7.86
CA HIS A 200 -4.12 13.34 -9.19
C HIS A 200 -4.56 11.88 -9.33
N TYR A 201 -3.93 10.99 -8.60
CA TYR A 201 -4.14 9.55 -8.71
C TYR A 201 -5.07 9.00 -7.63
N THR A 202 -5.20 9.67 -6.50
CA THR A 202 -5.99 9.15 -5.37
C THR A 202 -7.44 9.64 -5.37
N MET A 203 -7.73 10.72 -6.09
CA MET A 203 -8.98 11.45 -6.01
C MET A 203 -10.18 10.65 -6.52
N ALA A 204 -11.24 10.56 -5.71
CA ALA A 204 -12.49 9.94 -6.10
C ALA A 204 -13.48 10.95 -6.67
N LYS A 205 -14.21 10.56 -7.71
CA LYS A 205 -15.26 11.38 -8.32
C LYS A 205 -16.38 11.66 -7.33
N GLY A 206 -16.62 12.94 -7.07
CA GLY A 206 -17.59 13.40 -6.06
C GLY A 206 -16.97 13.71 -4.69
N VAL A 207 -15.65 13.55 -4.53
CA VAL A 207 -14.89 13.98 -3.35
C VAL A 207 -13.81 14.93 -3.81
N PHE A 208 -14.01 16.24 -3.65
CA PHE A 208 -13.11 17.33 -4.07
C PHE A 208 -12.62 17.26 -5.53
N SER A 209 -13.24 16.45 -6.37
CA SER A 209 -12.82 16.19 -7.75
C SER A 209 -12.92 17.41 -8.68
N ASN A 210 -13.50 18.52 -8.24
CA ASN A 210 -13.49 19.78 -8.99
C ASN A 210 -12.07 20.28 -9.29
N GLN A 211 -11.11 19.95 -8.45
CA GLN A 211 -9.69 20.28 -8.65
C GLN A 211 -9.15 19.67 -9.94
N LEU A 212 -9.62 18.46 -10.33
CA LEU A 212 -9.29 17.81 -11.59
C LEU A 212 -10.17 18.26 -12.75
N LEU A 213 -11.37 18.80 -12.49
CA LEU A 213 -12.35 19.15 -13.50
C LEU A 213 -12.23 20.60 -14.00
N ASN A 214 -11.56 21.46 -13.27
CA ASN A 214 -11.30 22.85 -13.67
C ASN A 214 -10.18 22.92 -14.69
N HIS A 215 -10.50 22.64 -15.95
CA HIS A 215 -9.50 22.56 -17.02
C HIS A 215 -9.18 23.91 -17.62
N PRO A 216 -7.91 24.22 -17.81
CA PRO A 216 -7.48 25.19 -18.79
C PRO A 216 -7.73 24.69 -20.23
N ALA A 217 -7.49 25.56 -21.18
CA ALA A 217 -7.72 25.40 -22.60
C ALA A 217 -7.17 24.07 -23.17
N PRO A 218 -7.69 23.58 -24.32
CA PRO A 218 -7.23 22.37 -24.98
C PRO A 218 -5.71 22.31 -25.15
N GLY A 219 -5.10 21.19 -24.81
CA GLY A 219 -3.65 20.96 -24.92
C GLY A 219 -2.83 21.32 -23.67
N GLN A 220 -3.50 21.81 -22.62
CA GLN A 220 -2.85 21.97 -21.31
C GLN A 220 -2.96 20.67 -20.49
N PRO A 221 -2.08 20.46 -19.47
CA PRO A 221 -2.21 19.37 -18.52
C PRO A 221 -3.62 19.32 -17.92
N ILE A 222 -4.05 18.14 -17.50
CA ILE A 222 -5.42 17.79 -17.11
C ILE A 222 -6.06 18.75 -16.12
N ASN A 223 -5.28 19.40 -15.28
CA ASN A 223 -5.73 20.54 -14.51
C ASN A 223 -4.62 21.58 -14.40
N GLY A 224 -5.02 22.82 -14.25
CA GLY A 224 -4.07 23.92 -14.01
C GLY A 224 -3.40 23.87 -12.63
N GLN A 225 -3.83 22.99 -11.74
CA GLN A 225 -3.30 22.83 -10.38
C GLN A 225 -2.35 21.62 -10.33
N ALA A 226 -1.07 21.91 -10.18
CA ALA A 226 -0.06 20.87 -10.00
C ALA A 226 -0.17 20.18 -8.62
N TYR A 227 -0.74 20.86 -7.64
CA TYR A 227 -0.90 20.39 -6.26
C TYR A 227 -2.35 20.60 -5.83
N GLY A 228 -2.87 19.66 -5.06
CA GLY A 228 -4.22 19.71 -4.54
C GLY A 228 -4.39 18.84 -3.31
N ASP A 229 -5.59 18.83 -2.77
CA ASP A 229 -5.99 18.10 -1.57
C ASP A 229 -6.91 16.94 -1.91
N ASP A 230 -6.67 15.79 -1.30
CA ASP A 230 -7.60 14.66 -1.30
C ASP A 230 -7.77 14.12 0.13
N PRO A 231 -8.98 14.17 0.71
CA PRO A 231 -9.32 13.39 1.89
C PRO A 231 -9.42 11.93 1.49
N MET A 232 -8.25 11.29 1.30
CA MET A 232 -8.11 10.01 0.64
C MET A 232 -8.77 8.88 1.41
N LEU A 233 -8.64 8.87 2.75
CA LEU A 233 -9.30 7.89 3.59
C LEU A 233 -10.18 8.60 4.61
N PHE A 234 -11.41 8.11 4.74
CA PHE A 234 -12.31 8.45 5.83
C PHE A 234 -13.29 7.30 6.06
N TYR A 235 -13.05 6.54 7.09
CA TYR A 235 -13.88 5.40 7.42
C TYR A 235 -13.97 5.17 8.92
N GLY A 236 -15.01 4.46 9.34
CA GLY A 236 -15.17 3.93 10.68
C GLY A 236 -15.17 2.41 10.65
N ASP A 237 -14.60 1.82 11.68
CA ASP A 237 -14.52 0.37 11.90
C ASP A 237 -15.28 -0.04 13.16
N LEU A 238 -15.93 -1.20 13.08
CA LEU A 238 -16.54 -1.89 14.21
C LEU A 238 -15.96 -3.30 14.30
N TYR A 239 -15.27 -3.59 15.39
CA TYR A 239 -14.76 -4.92 15.68
C TYR A 239 -15.73 -5.74 16.52
N ILE A 240 -16.00 -6.97 16.09
CA ILE A 240 -16.89 -7.95 16.72
C ILE A 240 -16.08 -9.21 17.01
N PRO A 241 -15.62 -9.44 18.24
CA PRO A 241 -14.67 -10.52 18.56
C PRO A 241 -15.29 -11.94 18.47
N TRP A 242 -16.58 -12.11 18.69
CA TRP A 242 -17.24 -13.42 18.79
C TRP A 242 -17.77 -13.96 17.45
N LEU A 243 -17.66 -13.22 16.36
CA LEU A 243 -17.96 -13.74 15.01
C LEU A 243 -16.73 -14.43 14.45
N ALA A 244 -16.75 -15.77 14.35
CA ALA A 244 -15.63 -16.62 14.01
C ALA A 244 -14.42 -16.39 14.96
N GLN A 245 -13.27 -15.97 14.45
CA GLN A 245 -12.10 -15.54 15.24
C GLN A 245 -11.92 -14.01 15.21
N GLY A 246 -13.01 -13.29 15.08
CA GLY A 246 -13.10 -11.86 14.99
C GLY A 246 -13.52 -11.37 13.59
N MET A 247 -14.31 -10.32 13.57
CA MET A 247 -14.78 -9.65 12.37
C MET A 247 -14.70 -8.14 12.53
N VAL A 248 -14.17 -7.47 11.52
CA VAL A 248 -14.22 -6.00 11.38
C VAL A 248 -15.22 -5.63 10.29
N ILE A 249 -16.09 -4.68 10.59
CA ILE A 249 -16.99 -4.04 9.61
C ILE A 249 -16.49 -2.62 9.40
N ARG A 250 -16.04 -2.32 8.19
CA ARG A 250 -15.61 -0.98 7.78
C ARG A 250 -16.68 -0.30 6.97
N ALA A 251 -16.92 0.99 7.24
CA ALA A 251 -17.84 1.81 6.46
C ALA A 251 -17.20 3.17 6.16
N GLY A 252 -17.14 3.54 4.89
CA GLY A 252 -16.52 4.79 4.42
C GLY A 252 -15.72 4.63 3.15
N ARG A 253 -14.73 5.52 2.95
CA ARG A 253 -13.78 5.47 1.84
C ARG A 253 -12.47 4.85 2.31
N TYR A 254 -12.05 3.79 1.67
CA TYR A 254 -10.89 2.96 2.01
C TYR A 254 -10.12 2.56 0.74
N LEU A 255 -8.90 2.02 0.90
CA LEU A 255 -8.08 1.53 -0.22
C LEU A 255 -8.74 0.34 -0.90
N SER A 256 -8.59 0.23 -2.21
CA SER A 256 -9.07 -0.92 -2.98
C SER A 256 -8.36 -2.21 -2.55
N LEU A 257 -8.95 -3.34 -2.90
CA LEU A 257 -8.44 -4.68 -2.61
C LEU A 257 -8.04 -5.40 -3.88
N PRO A 258 -7.12 -6.31 -3.80
CA PRO A 258 -5.84 -6.35 -3.12
C PRO A 258 -4.77 -5.68 -3.96
N ASP A 259 -3.69 -5.25 -3.35
CA ASP A 259 -2.59 -4.63 -4.04
C ASP A 259 -1.29 -4.89 -3.27
N ILE A 260 -0.17 -5.04 -3.97
CA ILE A 260 1.15 -5.13 -3.36
C ILE A 260 1.87 -3.78 -3.32
N GLU A 261 1.27 -2.76 -3.89
CA GLU A 261 1.68 -1.37 -3.81
C GLU A 261 0.60 -0.54 -3.14
N ALA A 262 0.95 0.60 -2.59
CA ALA A 262 0.02 1.47 -1.90
C ALA A 262 0.13 2.91 -2.37
N GLN A 263 -0.95 3.67 -2.21
CA GLN A 263 -0.99 5.10 -2.50
C GLN A 263 -0.04 5.90 -1.61
N PHE A 264 0.23 5.43 -0.41
CA PHE A 264 1.08 6.12 0.56
C PHE A 264 2.54 5.73 0.39
N SER A 265 3.41 6.71 0.16
CA SER A 265 4.84 6.50 -0.07
C SER A 265 5.52 5.60 0.96
N PRO A 266 5.30 5.74 2.29
CA PRO A 266 5.99 4.90 3.27
C PRO A 266 5.59 3.42 3.24
N GLN A 267 4.59 3.06 2.45
CA GLN A 267 4.08 1.69 2.37
C GLN A 267 4.62 0.92 1.15
N ASN A 268 5.52 1.53 0.39
CA ASN A 268 6.08 0.94 -0.82
C ASN A 268 7.56 0.60 -0.68
N TYR A 269 8.03 -0.35 -1.48
CA TYR A 269 9.44 -0.74 -1.57
C TYR A 269 10.25 0.20 -2.45
N LEU A 270 9.59 0.88 -3.37
CA LEU A 270 10.15 1.76 -4.37
C LEU A 270 9.31 3.03 -4.42
N MET A 271 9.92 4.13 -4.80
CA MET A 271 9.24 5.39 -5.00
C MET A 271 8.25 5.31 -6.17
N SER A 272 8.68 4.75 -7.32
CA SER A 272 7.79 4.61 -8.46
C SER A 272 6.88 3.41 -8.32
N HIS A 273 5.67 3.53 -8.87
CA HIS A 273 4.71 2.46 -8.93
C HIS A 273 4.78 1.69 -10.26
N SER A 274 4.28 0.47 -10.26
CA SER A 274 4.15 -0.32 -11.47
C SER A 274 3.14 0.30 -12.44
N ILE A 275 3.24 -0.05 -13.72
CA ILE A 275 2.20 0.26 -14.71
C ILE A 275 0.89 -0.42 -14.32
N LEU A 276 1.00 -1.61 -13.74
CA LEU A 276 -0.12 -2.38 -13.21
C LEU A 276 -0.89 -1.60 -12.16
N TYR A 277 -0.21 -1.08 -11.14
CA TYR A 277 -0.79 -0.22 -10.12
C TYR A 277 -1.35 1.10 -10.70
N THR A 278 -0.62 1.72 -11.65
CA THR A 278 -1.08 2.96 -12.29
C THR A 278 -2.44 2.79 -12.98
N ALA A 279 -2.73 1.60 -13.47
CA ALA A 279 -3.93 1.31 -14.25
C ALA A 279 -5.11 0.81 -13.41
N ASP A 280 -4.88 0.36 -12.18
CA ASP A 280 -5.92 -0.22 -11.32
C ASP A 280 -6.72 0.82 -10.52
N PRO A 281 -7.75 0.40 -9.78
CA PRO A 281 -8.52 1.26 -8.90
C PRO A 281 -7.79 1.57 -7.60
N TYR A 282 -7.85 2.80 -7.12
CA TYR A 282 -7.16 3.22 -5.89
C TYR A 282 -8.01 3.16 -4.63
N THR A 283 -9.26 3.61 -4.70
CA THR A 283 -10.13 3.68 -3.52
C THR A 283 -11.54 3.17 -3.81
N GLN A 284 -12.21 2.76 -2.76
CA GLN A 284 -13.61 2.35 -2.78
C GLN A 284 -14.36 3.01 -1.63
N THR A 285 -15.63 3.37 -1.88
CA THR A 285 -16.49 3.92 -0.84
C THR A 285 -17.69 3.01 -0.65
N GLY A 286 -17.82 2.43 0.53
CA GLY A 286 -18.87 1.44 0.80
C GLY A 286 -18.75 0.80 2.17
N ILE A 287 -19.20 -0.44 2.24
CA ILE A 287 -19.12 -1.29 3.43
C ILE A 287 -18.30 -2.52 3.08
N LEU A 288 -17.30 -2.82 3.92
CA LEU A 288 -16.42 -3.97 3.81
C LEU A 288 -16.42 -4.75 5.11
N THR A 289 -16.57 -6.06 5.04
CA THR A 289 -16.37 -6.96 6.18
C THR A 289 -15.06 -7.73 6.00
N THR A 290 -14.27 -7.82 7.05
CA THR A 290 -13.08 -8.67 7.14
C THR A 290 -13.30 -9.65 8.28
N THR A 291 -13.32 -10.95 8.01
CA THR A 291 -13.60 -11.99 8.98
C THR A 291 -12.45 -13.00 9.04
N ARG A 292 -11.83 -13.14 10.20
CA ARG A 292 -10.84 -14.18 10.45
C ARG A 292 -11.55 -15.49 10.76
N LEU A 293 -11.40 -16.47 9.88
CA LEU A 293 -12.00 -17.81 10.06
C LEU A 293 -11.12 -18.74 10.89
N SER A 294 -9.80 -18.60 10.74
CA SER A 294 -8.77 -19.35 11.46
C SER A 294 -7.47 -18.57 11.51
N LYS A 295 -6.42 -19.13 12.09
CA LYS A 295 -5.07 -18.55 12.03
C LYS A 295 -4.56 -18.36 10.59
N GLN A 296 -5.03 -19.19 9.66
CA GLN A 296 -4.55 -19.24 8.29
C GLN A 296 -5.51 -18.59 7.29
N TRP A 297 -6.79 -18.53 7.57
CA TRP A 297 -7.81 -18.10 6.64
C TRP A 297 -8.53 -16.84 7.09
N THR A 298 -8.56 -15.85 6.21
CA THR A 298 -9.37 -14.64 6.36
C THR A 298 -10.18 -14.43 5.08
N VAL A 299 -11.42 -14.01 5.22
CA VAL A 299 -12.30 -13.69 4.10
C VAL A 299 -12.76 -12.25 4.20
N GLN A 300 -12.94 -11.63 3.05
CA GLN A 300 -13.49 -10.28 2.96
C GLN A 300 -14.64 -10.28 1.98
N PHE A 301 -15.65 -9.50 2.31
CA PHE A 301 -16.80 -9.26 1.44
C PHE A 301 -17.25 -7.82 1.60
N GLY A 302 -17.50 -7.13 0.48
CA GLY A 302 -17.91 -5.74 0.50
C GLY A 302 -18.87 -5.36 -0.62
N VAL A 303 -19.57 -4.26 -0.38
CA VAL A 303 -20.43 -3.57 -1.35
C VAL A 303 -19.99 -2.11 -1.37
N ASN A 304 -19.70 -1.58 -2.55
CA ASN A 304 -19.22 -0.22 -2.72
C ASN A 304 -19.91 0.48 -3.91
N ALA A 305 -19.58 1.76 -4.08
CA ALA A 305 -20.13 2.62 -5.13
C ALA A 305 -19.42 2.47 -6.49
N SER A 306 -18.51 1.52 -6.66
CA SER A 306 -17.54 1.37 -7.73
C SER A 306 -16.20 2.05 -7.41
N ASN A 307 -15.23 1.90 -8.30
CA ASN A 307 -13.86 2.38 -8.10
C ASN A 307 -13.78 3.90 -8.21
N ASP A 308 -13.11 4.52 -7.26
CA ASP A 308 -12.82 5.96 -7.21
C ASP A 308 -14.06 6.84 -7.46
N VAL A 309 -15.18 6.44 -6.84
CA VAL A 309 -16.47 7.14 -6.96
C VAL A 309 -17.17 7.20 -5.60
N ALA A 310 -17.64 8.37 -5.23
CA ALA A 310 -18.47 8.56 -4.04
C ALA A 310 -19.93 8.10 -4.28
N PRO A 311 -20.62 7.53 -3.28
CA PRO A 311 -21.99 7.02 -3.43
C PRO A 311 -23.02 8.05 -3.91
N TRP A 312 -22.81 9.30 -3.62
CA TRP A 312 -23.69 10.43 -4.02
C TRP A 312 -23.42 10.96 -5.43
N ASN A 313 -22.41 10.45 -6.10
CA ASN A 313 -22.08 10.86 -7.46
C ASN A 313 -22.92 10.08 -8.48
N GLN A 314 -23.30 10.73 -9.58
CA GLN A 314 -24.07 10.10 -10.65
C GLN A 314 -23.34 8.92 -11.33
N ALA A 315 -22.02 8.88 -11.22
CA ALA A 315 -21.19 7.78 -11.72
C ALA A 315 -21.22 6.54 -10.81
N ALA A 316 -21.76 6.63 -9.60
CA ALA A 316 -21.82 5.51 -8.67
C ALA A 316 -22.62 4.33 -9.24
N ARG A 317 -22.11 3.13 -9.08
CA ARG A 317 -22.77 1.86 -9.41
C ARG A 317 -22.51 0.87 -8.30
N PRO A 318 -23.54 0.21 -7.77
CA PRO A 318 -23.33 -0.84 -6.78
C PRO A 318 -22.40 -1.93 -7.31
N SER A 319 -21.35 -2.21 -6.59
CA SER A 319 -20.32 -3.16 -6.95
C SER A 319 -19.98 -4.06 -5.79
N LEU A 320 -19.67 -5.30 -6.08
CA LEU A 320 -19.27 -6.31 -5.11
C LEU A 320 -17.77 -6.51 -5.14
N GLN A 321 -17.20 -6.78 -3.97
CA GLN A 321 -15.83 -7.25 -3.81
C GLN A 321 -15.81 -8.45 -2.87
N ALA A 322 -14.94 -9.41 -3.16
CA ALA A 322 -14.76 -10.59 -2.33
C ALA A 322 -13.32 -11.08 -2.43
N CYS A 323 -12.72 -11.37 -1.30
CA CYS A 323 -11.35 -11.85 -1.21
C CYS A 323 -11.25 -13.02 -0.25
N VAL A 324 -10.29 -13.90 -0.51
CA VAL A 324 -9.88 -14.97 0.40
C VAL A 324 -8.38 -14.86 0.60
N ARG A 325 -7.94 -14.71 1.83
CA ARG A 325 -6.51 -14.69 2.17
C ARG A 325 -6.16 -15.98 2.91
N TRP A 326 -5.15 -16.65 2.40
CA TRP A 326 -4.54 -17.79 3.06
C TRP A 326 -3.09 -17.46 3.44
N VAL A 327 -2.68 -17.91 4.63
CA VAL A 327 -1.30 -17.82 5.11
C VAL A 327 -0.86 -19.21 5.54
N SER A 328 0.34 -19.64 5.16
CA SER A 328 0.87 -20.95 5.57
C SER A 328 1.08 -21.03 7.09
N SER A 329 1.13 -22.24 7.62
CA SER A 329 1.40 -22.46 9.04
C SER A 329 2.81 -22.01 9.46
N SER A 330 3.76 -22.02 8.52
CA SER A 330 5.12 -21.49 8.72
C SER A 330 5.18 -19.96 8.66
N ASN A 331 4.10 -19.31 8.25
CA ASN A 331 4.03 -17.88 7.98
C ASN A 331 5.00 -17.40 6.87
N ASN A 332 5.44 -18.29 5.99
CA ASN A 332 6.34 -17.95 4.89
C ASN A 332 5.63 -17.74 3.56
N ASP A 333 4.38 -18.17 3.44
CA ASP A 333 3.59 -18.02 2.23
C ASP A 333 2.27 -17.35 2.53
N MET A 334 1.87 -16.46 1.63
CA MET A 334 0.56 -15.85 1.59
C MET A 334 0.00 -15.95 0.18
N PHE A 335 -1.26 -16.29 0.06
CA PHE A 335 -2.00 -16.22 -1.20
C PHE A 335 -3.31 -15.49 -1.00
N TYR A 336 -3.58 -14.48 -1.84
CA TYR A 336 -4.69 -13.56 -1.64
C TYR A 336 -5.39 -13.26 -2.97
N PRO A 337 -6.27 -14.14 -3.47
CA PRO A 337 -7.11 -13.90 -4.63
C PRO A 337 -8.33 -13.07 -4.28
N CYS A 338 -8.71 -12.17 -5.20
CA CYS A 338 -9.89 -11.33 -5.08
C CYS A 338 -10.66 -11.19 -6.38
N ILE A 339 -11.95 -10.97 -6.22
CA ILE A 339 -12.79 -10.29 -7.21
C ILE A 339 -12.98 -8.88 -6.69
N ASN A 340 -12.48 -7.91 -7.44
CA ASN A 340 -12.60 -6.51 -7.11
C ASN A 340 -13.55 -5.83 -8.06
N ASN A 341 -14.47 -5.01 -7.54
CA ASN A 341 -15.41 -4.22 -8.30
C ASN A 341 -16.25 -5.01 -9.31
N TRP A 342 -16.88 -6.09 -8.87
CA TRP A 342 -17.76 -6.89 -9.72
C TRP A 342 -19.17 -6.32 -9.77
N ASN A 343 -19.61 -5.92 -10.97
CA ASN A 343 -20.94 -5.36 -11.22
C ASN A 343 -21.42 -5.68 -12.64
N ARG A 344 -22.68 -5.35 -12.92
CA ARG A 344 -23.29 -5.49 -14.25
C ARG A 344 -23.39 -4.14 -14.95
N SER A 345 -22.37 -3.34 -14.92
CA SER A 345 -22.46 -2.02 -15.51
C SER A 345 -21.97 -1.98 -16.96
N ASP A 346 -22.68 -1.22 -17.78
CA ASP A 346 -22.22 -0.79 -19.10
C ASP A 346 -21.56 0.59 -19.05
N TYR A 347 -21.22 1.03 -17.86
CA TYR A 347 -20.83 2.36 -17.56
C TYR A 347 -19.30 2.58 -17.63
N ASN A 348 -18.90 3.76 -18.00
CA ASN A 348 -17.57 4.06 -18.53
C ASN A 348 -16.53 4.61 -17.55
N TYR A 349 -16.87 5.05 -16.35
CA TYR A 349 -15.88 5.65 -15.47
C TYR A 349 -15.47 4.67 -14.37
N ASN A 350 -14.20 4.26 -14.37
CA ASN A 350 -13.62 3.35 -13.37
C ASN A 350 -14.50 2.14 -13.00
N ASN A 351 -15.39 1.75 -13.91
CA ASN A 351 -16.32 0.66 -13.69
C ASN A 351 -15.74 -0.63 -14.30
N VAL A 352 -14.53 -0.94 -13.94
CA VAL A 352 -13.78 -2.08 -14.41
C VAL A 352 -13.96 -3.25 -13.45
N GLN A 353 -14.22 -4.41 -14.03
CA GLN A 353 -14.27 -5.68 -13.33
C GLN A 353 -12.86 -6.21 -13.21
N MET A 354 -12.42 -6.56 -12.02
CA MET A 354 -11.05 -6.99 -11.79
C MET A 354 -11.00 -8.34 -11.08
N TYR A 355 -10.21 -9.24 -11.61
CA TYR A 355 -9.81 -10.50 -10.97
C TYR A 355 -8.33 -10.41 -10.72
N VAL A 356 -7.92 -10.50 -9.48
CA VAL A 356 -6.54 -10.28 -9.06
C VAL A 356 -6.12 -11.33 -8.06
N ALA A 357 -4.85 -11.68 -8.08
CA ALA A 357 -4.25 -12.55 -7.07
C ALA A 357 -2.86 -12.05 -6.72
N THR A 358 -2.57 -12.01 -5.44
CA THR A 358 -1.24 -11.75 -4.91
C THR A 358 -0.67 -13.00 -4.25
N TRP A 359 0.62 -13.18 -4.40
CA TRP A 359 1.39 -14.24 -3.74
C TRP A 359 2.63 -13.66 -3.11
N GLY A 360 2.79 -13.87 -1.83
CA GLY A 360 4.00 -13.53 -1.09
C GLY A 360 4.73 -14.79 -0.65
N HIS A 361 6.06 -14.79 -0.75
CA HIS A 361 6.91 -15.87 -0.26
C HIS A 361 8.15 -15.32 0.44
N ARG A 362 8.41 -15.82 1.64
CA ARG A 362 9.64 -15.57 2.38
C ARG A 362 10.59 -16.77 2.21
N PHE A 363 11.70 -16.56 1.53
CA PHE A 363 12.74 -17.58 1.39
C PHE A 363 13.55 -17.74 2.67
N ASN A 364 13.85 -16.64 3.35
CA ASN A 364 14.56 -16.56 4.64
C ASN A 364 14.40 -15.14 5.22
N ASP A 365 15.11 -14.83 6.31
CA ASP A 365 15.01 -13.55 7.02
C ASP A 365 15.48 -12.33 6.19
N ARG A 366 16.20 -12.54 5.09
CA ARG A 366 16.70 -11.47 4.22
C ARG A 366 16.02 -11.41 2.87
N TRP A 367 15.49 -12.52 2.37
CA TRP A 367 14.92 -12.60 1.04
C TRP A 367 13.44 -12.89 1.09
N HIS A 368 12.67 -12.09 0.40
CA HIS A 368 11.27 -12.37 0.15
C HIS A 368 10.83 -11.86 -1.22
N MET A 369 9.72 -12.38 -1.68
CA MET A 369 9.15 -12.08 -2.99
C MET A 369 7.67 -11.75 -2.84
N LEU A 370 7.22 -10.81 -3.66
CA LEU A 370 5.81 -10.50 -3.86
C LEU A 370 5.50 -10.56 -5.34
N THR A 371 4.38 -11.15 -5.67
CA THR A 371 3.89 -11.24 -7.04
C THR A 371 2.41 -10.90 -7.06
N GLU A 372 2.03 -10.03 -7.96
CA GLU A 372 0.65 -9.76 -8.26
C GLU A 372 0.38 -9.96 -9.75
N ALA A 373 -0.78 -10.48 -10.05
CA ALA A 373 -1.29 -10.55 -11.41
C ALA A 373 -2.79 -10.29 -11.41
N TYR A 374 -3.24 -9.50 -12.38
CA TYR A 374 -4.66 -9.28 -12.58
C TYR A 374 -5.09 -9.35 -14.04
N ARG A 375 -6.37 -9.63 -14.20
CA ARG A 375 -7.12 -9.34 -15.41
C ARG A 375 -8.24 -8.38 -15.09
N MET A 376 -8.23 -7.26 -15.78
CA MET A 376 -9.25 -6.23 -15.63
C MET A 376 -9.97 -6.04 -16.96
N TYR A 377 -11.27 -5.73 -16.93
CA TYR A 377 -12.03 -5.41 -18.13
C TYR A 377 -13.20 -4.49 -17.79
N GLY A 378 -13.58 -3.70 -18.77
CA GLY A 378 -14.77 -2.86 -18.70
C GLY A 378 -15.45 -2.76 -20.05
N ARG A 379 -16.63 -2.10 -20.08
CA ARG A 379 -17.36 -1.81 -21.30
C ARG A 379 -17.57 -0.31 -21.42
N GLN A 380 -17.47 0.19 -22.65
CA GLN A 380 -17.68 1.62 -22.96
C GLN A 380 -16.85 2.54 -22.05
N ILE A 381 -15.65 2.11 -21.69
CA ILE A 381 -14.72 2.88 -20.84
C ILE A 381 -14.24 4.07 -21.66
N SER A 382 -14.22 5.25 -21.05
CA SER A 382 -13.55 6.41 -21.63
C SER A 382 -12.06 6.12 -21.76
N GLY A 383 -11.52 6.17 -22.99
CA GLY A 383 -10.08 6.04 -23.18
C GLY A 383 -9.35 7.25 -22.62
N TYR A 384 -8.09 7.04 -22.30
CA TYR A 384 -7.16 8.15 -22.13
C TYR A 384 -6.85 8.73 -23.52
N GLY A 385 -6.62 10.02 -23.59
CA GLY A 385 -6.17 10.64 -24.82
C GLY A 385 -4.76 10.16 -25.21
N PRO A 386 -4.32 10.43 -26.44
CA PRO A 386 -2.99 10.06 -26.94
C PRO A 386 -1.84 10.66 -26.12
N ASP A 387 -2.13 11.54 -25.18
CA ASP A 387 -1.16 12.12 -24.26
C ASP A 387 -1.00 11.30 -22.98
N GLY A 388 -1.74 10.19 -22.84
CA GLY A 388 -1.65 9.31 -21.69
C GLY A 388 -2.15 9.91 -20.38
N GLU A 389 -2.78 11.06 -20.41
CA GLU A 389 -3.24 11.73 -19.22
C GLU A 389 -4.62 11.19 -18.80
N PRO A 390 -4.79 10.69 -17.57
CA PRO A 390 -6.05 10.17 -17.10
C PRO A 390 -7.15 11.23 -17.13
N GLY A 391 -8.30 10.87 -17.67
CA GLY A 391 -9.52 11.65 -17.46
C GLY A 391 -9.72 12.89 -18.31
N ILE A 392 -9.17 12.96 -19.52
CA ILE A 392 -9.58 14.00 -20.48
C ILE A 392 -11.07 13.81 -20.76
N ALA A 393 -11.90 14.68 -20.18
CA ALA A 393 -13.31 14.76 -20.46
C ALA A 393 -13.51 14.98 -21.96
N GLY A 394 -14.14 14.03 -22.65
CA GLY A 394 -14.46 14.17 -24.08
C GLY A 394 -13.91 13.10 -25.00
N SER A 395 -13.11 12.15 -24.51
CA SER A 395 -12.79 10.97 -25.33
C SER A 395 -14.06 10.14 -25.54
N SER A 396 -14.34 9.77 -26.77
CA SER A 396 -15.45 8.85 -27.07
C SER A 396 -15.21 7.52 -26.35
N PRO A 397 -16.22 6.91 -25.71
CA PRO A 397 -16.05 5.62 -25.06
C PRO A 397 -15.60 4.57 -26.08
N TYR A 398 -14.70 3.67 -25.66
CA TYR A 398 -14.34 2.52 -26.48
C TYR A 398 -15.55 1.61 -26.68
N PRO A 399 -15.92 1.30 -27.92
CA PRO A 399 -17.09 0.44 -28.20
C PRO A 399 -16.80 -0.99 -27.72
N GLY A 400 -17.78 -1.57 -27.05
CA GLY A 400 -17.71 -2.95 -26.57
C GLY A 400 -16.80 -3.13 -25.36
N ARG A 401 -16.15 -4.29 -25.29
CA ARG A 401 -15.28 -4.67 -24.18
C ARG A 401 -13.84 -4.23 -24.43
N ALA A 402 -13.25 -3.61 -23.46
CA ALA A 402 -11.81 -3.36 -23.35
C ALA A 402 -11.25 -4.15 -22.16
N ALA A 403 -10.09 -4.75 -22.33
CA ALA A 403 -9.47 -5.56 -21.30
C ALA A 403 -7.98 -5.28 -21.21
N GLU A 404 -7.44 -5.50 -20.02
CA GLU A 404 -6.03 -5.48 -19.71
C GLU A 404 -5.63 -6.70 -18.89
N PHE A 405 -4.36 -7.05 -19.02
CA PHE A 405 -3.69 -8.03 -18.19
C PHE A 405 -2.37 -7.47 -17.72
N GLY A 406 -2.09 -7.58 -16.43
CA GLY A 406 -0.82 -7.15 -15.84
C GLY A 406 -0.28 -8.19 -14.89
N ALA A 407 1.05 -8.22 -14.75
CA ALA A 407 1.75 -8.97 -13.74
C ALA A 407 2.98 -8.18 -13.28
N VAL A 408 3.19 -8.13 -11.98
CA VAL A 408 4.34 -7.51 -11.34
C VAL A 408 4.95 -8.46 -10.31
N ASN A 409 6.27 -8.48 -10.27
CA ASN A 409 7.02 -9.25 -9.28
C ASN A 409 8.06 -8.36 -8.61
N TYR A 410 8.09 -8.40 -7.29
CA TYR A 410 9.14 -7.84 -6.45
C TYR A 410 9.99 -8.94 -5.87
N LEU A 411 11.30 -8.78 -5.98
CA LEU A 411 12.28 -9.54 -5.23
C LEU A 411 13.04 -8.58 -4.33
N ASN A 412 12.95 -8.81 -3.03
CA ASN A 412 13.48 -7.90 -2.02
C ASN A 412 14.58 -8.57 -1.20
N PHE A 413 15.64 -7.83 -0.93
CA PHE A 413 16.79 -8.27 -0.18
C PHE A 413 17.16 -7.28 0.93
N ALA A 414 16.94 -7.67 2.19
CA ALA A 414 17.43 -6.92 3.35
C ALA A 414 18.93 -7.14 3.51
N MET A 415 19.72 -6.13 3.19
CA MET A 415 21.16 -6.14 3.37
C MET A 415 21.51 -6.11 4.86
N ASP A 416 20.87 -5.21 5.58
CA ASP A 416 20.97 -4.97 7.01
C ASP A 416 19.68 -4.25 7.51
N ASP A 417 19.67 -3.79 8.77
CA ASP A 417 18.53 -3.12 9.39
C ASP A 417 18.22 -1.74 8.79
N HIS A 418 19.12 -1.17 7.98
CA HIS A 418 18.98 0.16 7.40
C HIS A 418 18.84 0.13 5.88
N ASN A 419 19.17 -0.98 5.22
CA ASN A 419 19.28 -1.05 3.78
C ASN A 419 18.48 -2.22 3.21
N LEU A 420 17.58 -1.91 2.29
CA LEU A 420 16.77 -2.87 1.55
C LEU A 420 16.94 -2.63 0.04
N ILE A 421 17.33 -3.65 -0.71
CA ILE A 421 17.32 -3.62 -2.17
C ILE A 421 16.04 -4.27 -2.67
N SER A 422 15.37 -3.60 -3.60
CA SER A 422 14.17 -4.09 -4.26
C SER A 422 14.37 -4.12 -5.77
N ILE A 423 14.00 -5.26 -6.38
CA ILE A 423 13.99 -5.43 -7.84
C ILE A 423 12.54 -5.69 -8.23
N ARG A 424 12.00 -4.86 -9.13
CA ARG A 424 10.66 -5.00 -9.68
C ARG A 424 10.73 -5.33 -11.16
N ASN A 425 9.99 -6.34 -11.57
CA ASN A 425 9.79 -6.71 -12.97
C ASN A 425 8.31 -6.72 -13.28
N GLU A 426 7.94 -6.12 -14.41
CA GLU A 426 6.56 -5.93 -14.80
C GLU A 426 6.32 -6.36 -16.25
N PHE A 427 5.13 -6.85 -16.46
CA PHE A 427 4.53 -7.00 -17.79
C PHE A 427 3.10 -6.45 -17.75
N TYR A 428 2.74 -5.65 -18.75
CA TYR A 428 1.41 -5.09 -18.87
C TYR A 428 0.96 -5.11 -20.32
N ASN A 429 -0.30 -5.49 -20.56
CA ASN A 429 -0.92 -5.48 -21.88
C ASN A 429 -2.22 -4.68 -21.82
N ASP A 430 -2.23 -3.53 -22.49
CA ASP A 430 -3.41 -2.71 -22.68
C ASP A 430 -4.00 -3.00 -24.07
N GLU A 431 -4.98 -3.90 -24.15
CA GLU A 431 -5.49 -4.43 -25.42
C GLU A 431 -6.01 -3.34 -26.37
N LYS A 432 -6.54 -2.26 -25.85
CA LYS A 432 -7.14 -1.17 -26.64
C LYS A 432 -6.60 0.22 -26.31
N GLY A 433 -5.63 0.32 -25.42
CA GLY A 433 -5.12 1.60 -24.96
C GLY A 433 -6.08 2.35 -24.05
N GLN A 434 -7.00 1.66 -23.38
CA GLN A 434 -8.01 2.31 -22.54
C GLN A 434 -7.46 2.85 -21.23
N ARG A 435 -6.28 2.40 -20.80
CA ARG A 435 -5.62 2.86 -19.59
C ARG A 435 -4.40 3.72 -19.88
N THR A 436 -3.60 3.34 -20.85
CA THR A 436 -2.34 4.02 -21.16
C THR A 436 -2.43 4.98 -22.37
N GLY A 437 -3.54 4.96 -23.09
CA GLY A 437 -3.70 5.70 -24.33
C GLY A 437 -3.12 5.02 -25.58
N TYR A 438 -2.39 3.90 -25.38
CA TYR A 438 -1.74 3.16 -26.47
C TYR A 438 -2.05 1.67 -26.36
N ALA A 439 -2.62 1.08 -27.41
CA ALA A 439 -2.84 -0.36 -27.53
C ALA A 439 -1.48 -1.06 -27.75
N THR A 440 -0.84 -1.45 -26.66
CA THR A 440 0.51 -2.04 -26.70
C THR A 440 0.78 -2.89 -25.46
N ARG A 441 1.80 -3.71 -25.56
CA ARG A 441 2.40 -4.45 -24.45
C ARG A 441 3.58 -3.67 -23.90
N TYR A 442 3.74 -3.72 -22.60
CA TYR A 442 4.81 -3.05 -21.86
C TYR A 442 5.63 -4.05 -21.05
N SER A 443 6.89 -3.76 -20.89
CA SER A 443 7.72 -4.30 -19.82
C SER A 443 8.42 -3.18 -19.07
N SER A 444 8.64 -3.37 -17.78
CA SER A 444 9.40 -2.45 -16.95
C SER A 444 10.29 -3.23 -16.00
N HIS A 445 11.48 -2.69 -15.75
CA HIS A 445 12.46 -3.25 -14.84
C HIS A 445 12.99 -2.12 -13.96
N THR A 446 12.88 -2.29 -12.66
CA THR A 446 13.31 -1.29 -11.67
C THR A 446 14.21 -1.94 -10.65
N ILE A 447 15.25 -1.25 -10.27
CA ILE A 447 16.07 -1.57 -9.09
C ILE A 447 16.16 -0.32 -8.22
N GLY A 448 15.93 -0.49 -6.94
CA GLY A 448 16.03 0.59 -5.96
C GLY A 448 16.60 0.14 -4.63
N LEU A 449 16.98 1.12 -3.85
CA LEU A 449 17.48 0.97 -2.50
C LEU A 449 16.58 1.79 -1.57
N THR A 450 16.03 1.17 -0.54
CA THR A 450 15.46 1.91 0.59
C THR A 450 16.52 2.02 1.67
N HIS A 451 16.92 3.23 2.00
CA HIS A 451 17.92 3.52 3.04
C HIS A 451 17.27 4.29 4.20
N TYR A 452 17.28 3.70 5.37
CA TYR A 452 16.77 4.33 6.60
C TYR A 452 17.88 5.10 7.29
N LEU A 453 17.89 6.44 7.15
CA LEU A 453 18.80 7.32 7.90
C LEU A 453 18.46 7.28 9.40
N SER A 454 17.18 7.19 9.72
CA SER A 454 16.64 7.00 11.07
C SER A 454 15.25 6.35 10.95
N GLN A 455 14.56 6.11 12.06
CA GLN A 455 13.17 5.63 11.98
C GLN A 455 12.23 6.66 11.33
N ASP A 456 12.60 7.95 11.31
CA ASP A 456 11.75 9.04 10.82
C ASP A 456 12.12 9.48 9.41
N ILE A 457 13.29 9.08 8.87
CA ILE A 457 13.77 9.55 7.55
C ILE A 457 14.24 8.38 6.70
N GLU A 458 13.66 8.25 5.52
CA GLU A 458 14.00 7.28 4.49
C GLU A 458 14.45 7.99 3.22
N LEU A 459 15.36 7.34 2.49
CA LEU A 459 15.77 7.74 1.14
C LEU A 459 15.56 6.56 0.20
N GLN A 460 14.96 6.80 -0.97
CA GLN A 460 14.68 5.76 -1.96
C GLN A 460 15.21 6.14 -3.35
N PRO A 461 16.51 6.00 -3.62
CA PRO A 461 17.02 6.09 -4.98
C PRO A 461 16.64 4.85 -5.78
N GLU A 462 16.16 5.06 -7.02
CA GLU A 462 15.83 3.98 -7.93
C GLU A 462 16.16 4.30 -9.39
N LEU A 463 16.44 3.26 -10.17
CA LEU A 463 16.58 3.31 -11.61
C LEU A 463 15.54 2.41 -12.25
N ARG A 464 14.74 2.98 -13.15
CA ARG A 464 13.69 2.32 -13.90
C ARG A 464 13.98 2.38 -15.39
N TYR A 465 13.80 1.24 -16.07
CA TYR A 465 13.79 1.13 -17.51
C TYR A 465 12.47 0.53 -17.99
N GLU A 466 11.89 1.12 -19.02
CA GLU A 466 10.60 0.73 -19.56
C GLU A 466 10.65 0.61 -21.07
N HIS A 467 9.88 -0.35 -21.63
CA HIS A 467 9.77 -0.56 -23.06
C HIS A 467 8.33 -0.90 -23.47
N SER A 468 7.88 -0.34 -24.59
CA SER A 468 6.62 -0.68 -25.23
C SER A 468 6.87 -1.34 -26.59
N TYR A 469 6.15 -2.43 -26.87
CA TYR A 469 6.49 -3.34 -27.96
C TYR A 469 5.79 -3.02 -29.28
N ASP A 470 4.57 -2.50 -29.21
CA ASP A 470 3.70 -2.41 -30.39
C ASP A 470 3.44 -0.95 -30.82
N ALA A 471 3.85 0.03 -30.00
CA ALA A 471 3.67 1.45 -30.25
C ALA A 471 4.78 2.28 -29.60
N ASN A 472 4.97 3.50 -30.06
CA ASN A 472 5.74 4.51 -29.34
C ASN A 472 4.84 5.09 -28.24
N ALA A 473 4.88 4.51 -27.04
CA ALA A 473 3.96 4.87 -25.97
C ALA A 473 4.55 5.85 -24.94
N TYR A 474 5.85 6.13 -25.01
CA TYR A 474 6.52 7.04 -24.10
C TYR A 474 6.77 8.40 -24.71
N ASN A 475 7.05 9.38 -23.84
CA ASN A 475 7.34 10.76 -24.21
C ASN A 475 6.27 11.37 -25.15
N ARG A 476 4.97 11.11 -24.86
CA ARG A 476 3.82 11.50 -25.67
C ARG A 476 3.88 10.96 -27.09
N GLY A 477 4.11 9.66 -27.24
CA GLY A 477 4.11 8.98 -28.53
C GLY A 477 5.38 9.13 -29.37
N ARG A 478 6.49 9.60 -28.78
CA ARG A 478 7.74 9.83 -29.51
C ARG A 478 8.72 8.65 -29.47
N THR A 479 8.72 7.93 -28.35
CA THR A 479 9.66 6.83 -28.13
C THR A 479 8.91 5.59 -27.65
N ASN A 480 9.50 4.43 -27.92
CA ASN A 480 8.99 3.14 -27.42
C ASN A 480 9.73 2.68 -26.15
N TRP A 481 10.57 3.53 -25.57
CA TRP A 481 11.27 3.27 -24.31
C TRP A 481 11.54 4.56 -23.54
N GLN A 482 11.76 4.41 -22.24
CA GLN A 482 12.33 5.44 -21.39
C GLN A 482 13.17 4.85 -20.27
N ALA A 483 14.07 5.66 -19.71
CA ALA A 483 14.79 5.37 -18.48
C ALA A 483 14.63 6.56 -17.54
N VAL A 484 14.37 6.28 -16.27
CA VAL A 484 14.14 7.30 -15.25
C VAL A 484 14.96 6.94 -14.01
N LEU A 485 15.76 7.90 -13.55
CA LEU A 485 16.40 7.88 -12.24
C LEU A 485 15.53 8.70 -11.30
N LEU A 486 15.13 8.13 -10.19
CA LEU A 486 14.29 8.78 -9.19
C LEU A 486 15.00 8.76 -7.83
N LEU A 487 14.69 9.76 -7.04
CA LEU A 487 15.09 9.87 -5.65
C LEU A 487 13.98 10.58 -4.88
N ASP A 488 13.52 9.97 -3.82
CA ASP A 488 12.68 10.65 -2.85
C ASP A 488 13.28 10.59 -1.44
N ALA A 489 12.73 11.43 -0.59
CA ALA A 489 12.97 11.40 0.83
C ALA A 489 11.61 11.37 1.54
N ILE A 490 11.39 10.37 2.37
CA ILE A 490 10.19 10.29 3.21
C ILE A 490 10.57 10.76 4.60
N VAL A 491 9.97 11.87 5.03
CA VAL A 491 10.21 12.45 6.35
C VAL A 491 8.93 12.34 7.16
N HIS A 492 8.91 11.45 8.12
CA HIS A 492 7.80 11.26 9.04
C HIS A 492 7.76 12.35 10.13
N TYR A 493 6.55 12.74 10.55
CA TYR A 493 6.34 13.71 11.62
C TYR A 493 5.18 13.36 12.55
#